data_bf3e540dce236f7465328f35c09d866b
#
_entry.id   bf3e540dce236f7465328f35c09d866b
#
_cell.length_a   1.000
_cell.length_b   1.000
_cell.length_c   1.000
_cell.angle_alpha   90.00
_cell.angle_beta   90.00
_cell.angle_gamma   90.00
#
_symmetry.space_group_name_H-M   'P 1'
#
loop_
_entity.id
_entity.type
_entity.pdbx_description
1 polymer ?
#
loop_
_entity_poly.entity_id
_entity_poly.type
_entity_poly.pdbx_seq_one_letter_code
_entity_poly.pdbx_strand_id
1 'polypeptide(L)'
;MKRVAFTTLAGLLALPFAAAADTWKNVTVIDTMCLSKFKANPDEHTTRCALQCVKGGYGLISADGTYFKFDAEGNEKTVTALKATKKGDHLRATVTGEKDGATIKVTSISIE
;
A
#
# COMPACT_ATOMS: atom_id res chain seq x y z
N MET A 1 38.02 -51.70 -5.59
CA MET A 1 37.00 -50.93 -4.82
C MET A 1 36.76 -49.61 -5.51
N LYS A 2 35.62 -49.48 -6.08
CA LYS A 2 35.23 -48.22 -6.74
C LYS A 2 34.60 -47.32 -5.70
N ARG A 3 35.24 -46.21 -5.41
CA ARG A 3 34.68 -45.16 -4.61
C ARG A 3 33.71 -44.38 -5.49
N VAL A 4 32.45 -44.50 -5.20
CA VAL A 4 31.44 -43.64 -5.81
C VAL A 4 31.51 -42.30 -5.08
N ALA A 5 32.07 -41.30 -5.75
CA ALA A 5 31.96 -39.94 -5.28
C ALA A 5 30.52 -39.47 -5.54
N PHE A 6 29.73 -39.42 -4.51
CA PHE A 6 28.47 -38.71 -4.57
C PHE A 6 28.79 -37.22 -4.56
N THR A 7 28.88 -36.65 -5.74
CA THR A 7 28.80 -35.20 -5.86
C THR A 7 27.38 -34.83 -5.60
N THR A 8 27.04 -34.50 -4.39
CA THR A 8 25.80 -33.79 -4.09
C THR A 8 25.91 -32.43 -4.73
N LEU A 9 25.33 -32.30 -5.89
CA LEU A 9 25.05 -31.00 -6.46
C LEU A 9 23.97 -30.38 -5.58
N ALA A 10 24.38 -29.61 -4.59
CA ALA A 10 23.48 -28.74 -3.88
C ALA A 10 23.03 -27.70 -4.90
N GLY A 11 21.90 -27.96 -5.54
CA GLY A 11 21.23 -26.97 -6.34
C GLY A 11 20.90 -25.80 -5.44
N LEU A 12 21.69 -24.72 -5.56
CA LEU A 12 21.28 -23.43 -5.02
C LEU A 12 20.07 -23.02 -5.84
N LEU A 13 18.89 -23.32 -5.31
CA LEU A 13 17.69 -22.66 -5.73
C LEU A 13 17.84 -21.21 -5.28
N ALA A 14 18.38 -20.37 -6.17
CA ALA A 14 18.24 -18.94 -6.04
C ALA A 14 16.76 -18.64 -6.18
N LEU A 15 16.05 -18.63 -5.05
CA LEU A 15 14.73 -18.03 -4.99
C LEU A 15 14.91 -16.57 -5.39
N PRO A 16 14.20 -16.09 -6.44
CA PRO A 16 14.20 -14.67 -6.70
C PRO A 16 13.82 -13.98 -5.40
N PHE A 17 14.60 -13.01 -4.98
CA PHE A 17 14.19 -12.08 -3.94
C PHE A 17 12.95 -11.37 -4.46
N ALA A 18 11.79 -11.98 -4.24
CA ALA A 18 10.57 -11.22 -4.22
C ALA A 18 10.73 -10.28 -3.03
N ALA A 19 10.84 -8.98 -3.28
CA ALA A 19 10.75 -8.01 -2.22
C ALA A 19 9.51 -8.38 -1.41
N ALA A 20 9.68 -8.68 -0.12
CA ALA A 20 8.60 -9.12 0.72
C ALA A 20 7.54 -8.02 0.71
N ALA A 21 6.31 -8.37 0.32
CA ALA A 21 5.18 -7.46 0.42
C ALA A 21 4.98 -7.10 1.88
N ASP A 22 4.85 -5.81 2.16
CA ASP A 22 4.49 -5.29 3.47
C ASP A 22 2.98 -5.12 3.56
N THR A 23 2.46 -5.18 4.77
CA THR A 23 1.05 -4.90 5.04
C THR A 23 0.96 -3.81 6.09
N TRP A 24 0.23 -2.75 5.74
CA TRP A 24 -0.10 -1.66 6.65
C TRP A 24 -1.56 -1.81 7.07
N LYS A 25 -1.78 -2.02 8.36
CA LYS A 25 -3.11 -2.21 8.93
C LYS A 25 -3.59 -0.94 9.61
N ASN A 26 -4.88 -0.65 9.47
CA ASN A 26 -5.55 0.46 10.15
C ASN A 26 -4.83 1.80 9.92
N VAL A 27 -4.43 2.04 8.69
CA VAL A 27 -3.79 3.29 8.28
C VAL A 27 -4.78 4.23 7.60
N THR A 28 -4.55 5.52 7.74
CA THR A 28 -5.35 6.51 7.03
C THR A 28 -4.99 6.51 5.55
N VAL A 29 -6.01 6.43 4.71
CA VAL A 29 -5.90 6.67 3.27
C VAL A 29 -6.38 8.08 2.97
N ILE A 30 -5.59 8.83 2.24
CA ILE A 30 -5.88 10.22 1.92
C ILE A 30 -5.37 10.56 0.52
N ASP A 31 -6.06 11.46 -0.16
CA ASP A 31 -5.57 12.01 -1.42
C ASP A 31 -4.43 13.00 -1.18
N THR A 32 -3.49 13.03 -2.11
CA THR A 32 -2.29 13.84 -2.00
C THR A 32 -2.61 15.34 -1.90
N MET A 33 -3.64 15.80 -2.58
CA MET A 33 -4.02 17.23 -2.60
C MET A 33 -4.52 17.74 -1.25
N CYS A 34 -5.14 16.88 -0.45
CA CYS A 34 -5.69 17.26 0.85
C CYS A 34 -4.77 16.92 2.03
N LEU A 35 -3.61 16.32 1.75
CA LEU A 35 -2.69 15.87 2.80
C LEU A 35 -2.33 16.97 3.79
N SER A 36 -1.90 18.14 3.32
CA SER A 36 -1.47 19.23 4.19
C SER A 36 -2.61 19.77 5.06
N LYS A 37 -3.82 19.79 4.53
CA LYS A 37 -5.02 20.27 5.25
C LYS A 37 -5.47 19.33 6.36
N PHE A 38 -5.39 18.02 6.13
CA PHE A 38 -5.95 17.01 7.04
C PHE A 38 -4.89 16.21 7.80
N LYS A 39 -3.61 16.51 7.64
CA LYS A 39 -2.54 15.75 8.29
C LYS A 39 -2.67 15.70 9.81
N ALA A 40 -3.12 16.77 10.43
CA ALA A 40 -3.33 16.83 11.87
C ALA A 40 -4.61 16.11 12.33
N ASN A 41 -5.63 16.08 11.47
CA ASN A 41 -6.92 15.47 11.74
C ASN A 41 -7.39 14.65 10.53
N PRO A 42 -6.71 13.54 10.22
CA PRO A 42 -6.99 12.79 9.00
C PRO A 42 -8.38 12.14 8.98
N ASP A 43 -8.98 11.90 10.14
CA ASP A 43 -10.31 11.32 10.22
C ASP A 43 -11.44 12.28 9.83
N GLU A 44 -11.16 13.57 9.73
CA GLU A 44 -12.10 14.58 9.22
C GLU A 44 -12.17 14.61 7.69
N HIS A 45 -11.23 13.98 7.01
CA HIS A 45 -11.22 13.86 5.56
C HIS A 45 -12.31 12.88 5.10
N THR A 46 -13.14 13.32 4.19
CA THR A 46 -14.31 12.55 3.76
C THR A 46 -14.05 11.74 2.50
N THR A 47 -14.82 10.67 2.35
CA THR A 47 -14.85 9.87 1.11
C THR A 47 -15.20 10.73 -0.09
N ARG A 48 -16.12 11.65 0.06
CA ARG A 48 -16.52 12.60 -1.00
C ARG A 48 -15.35 13.48 -1.43
N CYS A 49 -14.62 14.05 -0.48
CA CYS A 49 -13.43 14.86 -0.77
C CYS A 49 -12.36 14.03 -1.48
N ALA A 50 -12.11 12.81 -1.01
CA ALA A 50 -11.16 11.90 -1.62
C ALA A 50 -11.49 11.60 -3.09
N LEU A 51 -12.75 11.36 -3.40
CA LEU A 51 -13.20 11.10 -4.76
C LEU A 51 -13.16 12.34 -5.68
N GLN A 52 -13.27 13.54 -5.13
CA GLN A 52 -13.15 14.78 -5.89
C GLN A 52 -11.71 15.10 -6.31
N CYS A 53 -10.73 14.59 -5.57
CA CYS A 53 -9.31 14.89 -5.75
C CYS A 53 -8.53 13.74 -6.40
N VAL A 54 -9.17 12.95 -7.24
CA VAL A 54 -8.59 11.78 -7.95
C VAL A 54 -7.28 12.09 -8.67
N LYS A 55 -7.17 13.25 -9.29
CA LYS A 55 -6.03 13.61 -10.14
C LYS A 55 -4.70 13.68 -9.40
N GLY A 56 -4.72 14.02 -8.12
CA GLY A 56 -3.53 14.11 -7.31
C GLY A 56 -3.01 12.75 -6.81
N GLY A 57 -3.78 11.69 -7.01
CA GLY A 57 -3.48 10.36 -6.49
C GLY A 57 -3.70 10.24 -4.99
N TYR A 58 -3.43 9.05 -4.48
CA TYR A 58 -3.67 8.68 -3.10
C TYR A 58 -2.41 8.16 -2.43
N GLY A 59 -2.47 8.04 -1.15
CA GLY A 59 -1.44 7.43 -0.34
C GLY A 59 -1.96 7.07 1.04
N LEU A 60 -1.06 6.60 1.89
CA LEU A 60 -1.36 6.30 3.28
C LEU A 60 -0.46 7.11 4.21
N ILE A 61 -0.98 7.38 5.38
CA ILE A 61 -0.21 7.91 6.50
C ILE A 61 0.08 6.73 7.43
N SER A 62 1.36 6.39 7.57
CA SER A 62 1.79 5.30 8.44
C SER A 62 1.66 5.68 9.92
N ALA A 63 1.85 4.70 10.81
CA ALA A 63 1.72 4.91 12.25
C ALA A 63 2.66 5.99 12.81
N ASP A 64 3.82 6.18 12.19
CA ASP A 64 4.79 7.22 12.56
C ASP A 64 4.53 8.59 11.91
N GLY A 65 3.44 8.72 11.17
CA GLY A 65 3.05 9.95 10.47
C GLY A 65 3.70 10.14 9.10
N THR A 66 4.44 9.18 8.59
CA THR A 66 5.06 9.25 7.26
C THR A 66 4.01 9.00 6.18
N TYR A 67 4.01 9.86 5.16
CA TYR A 67 3.14 9.72 4.00
C TYR A 67 3.84 8.93 2.90
N PHE A 68 3.17 7.90 2.39
CA PHE A 68 3.60 7.13 1.23
C PHE A 68 2.58 7.24 0.11
N LYS A 69 3.02 7.68 -1.05
CA LYS A 69 2.16 7.75 -2.24
C LYS A 69 1.96 6.37 -2.84
N PHE A 70 0.79 6.12 -3.38
CA PHE A 70 0.52 4.92 -4.15
C PHE A 70 0.95 5.08 -5.60
N ASP A 71 1.30 3.97 -6.24
CA ASP A 71 1.52 3.90 -7.68
C ASP A 71 0.20 4.03 -8.46
N ALA A 72 0.25 4.05 -9.79
CA ALA A 72 -0.93 4.22 -10.63
C ALA A 72 -1.99 3.13 -10.38
N GLU A 73 -1.57 1.88 -10.24
CA GLU A 73 -2.50 0.77 -9.92
C GLU A 73 -3.10 0.92 -8.52
N GLY A 74 -2.32 1.37 -7.57
CA GLY A 74 -2.79 1.68 -6.22
C GLY A 74 -3.83 2.78 -6.21
N ASN A 75 -3.64 3.81 -7.00
CA ASN A 75 -4.62 4.89 -7.16
C ASN A 75 -5.95 4.37 -7.71
N GLU A 76 -5.92 3.51 -8.73
CA GLU A 76 -7.13 2.90 -9.30
C GLU A 76 -7.86 2.02 -8.30
N LYS A 77 -7.11 1.17 -7.56
CA LYS A 77 -7.67 0.32 -6.51
C LYS A 77 -8.30 1.14 -5.39
N THR A 78 -7.69 2.25 -5.05
CA THR A 78 -8.22 3.17 -4.03
C THR A 78 -9.53 3.79 -4.47
N VAL A 79 -9.63 4.26 -5.71
CA VAL A 79 -10.90 4.81 -6.24
C VAL A 79 -12.00 3.75 -6.19
N THR A 80 -11.71 2.53 -6.60
CA THR A 80 -12.68 1.43 -6.55
C THR A 80 -13.14 1.17 -5.12
N ALA A 81 -12.22 1.13 -4.15
CA ALA A 81 -12.55 0.93 -2.74
C ALA A 81 -13.36 2.09 -2.16
N LEU A 82 -13.03 3.33 -2.51
CA LEU A 82 -13.75 4.52 -2.07
C LEU A 82 -15.18 4.56 -2.61
N LYS A 83 -15.39 4.12 -3.83
CA LYS A 83 -16.73 4.03 -4.43
C LYS A 83 -17.58 2.92 -3.81
N ALA A 84 -16.94 1.87 -3.34
CA ALA A 84 -17.64 0.72 -2.75
C ALA A 84 -17.91 0.87 -1.25
N THR A 85 -17.12 1.67 -0.54
CA THR A 85 -17.31 1.82 0.91
C THR A 85 -18.58 2.58 1.26
N LYS A 86 -19.19 2.21 2.39
CA LYS A 86 -20.31 2.95 2.98
C LYS A 86 -19.86 4.00 3.98
N LYS A 87 -18.56 4.07 4.27
CA LYS A 87 -18.00 5.07 5.18
C LYS A 87 -17.97 6.45 4.54
N GLY A 88 -18.35 7.47 5.29
CA GLY A 88 -18.28 8.87 4.88
C GLY A 88 -17.00 9.57 5.28
N ASP A 89 -16.35 9.11 6.35
CA ASP A 89 -15.10 9.63 6.90
C ASP A 89 -14.34 8.51 7.64
N HIS A 90 -13.31 8.87 8.42
CA HIS A 90 -12.49 7.88 9.13
C HIS A 90 -11.99 6.77 8.18
N LEU A 91 -11.37 7.20 7.07
CA LEU A 91 -10.95 6.29 6.00
C LEU A 91 -9.70 5.53 6.41
N ARG A 92 -9.90 4.45 7.16
CA ARG A 92 -8.88 3.50 7.57
C ARG A 92 -8.88 2.33 6.63
N ALA A 93 -7.69 1.84 6.31
CA ALA A 93 -7.55 0.74 5.38
C ALA A 93 -6.43 -0.22 5.79
N THR A 94 -6.51 -1.41 5.26
CA THR A 94 -5.40 -2.33 5.19
C THR A 94 -4.85 -2.30 3.77
N VAL A 95 -3.58 -1.98 3.64
CA VAL A 95 -2.87 -1.86 2.36
C VAL A 95 -1.76 -2.88 2.33
N THR A 96 -1.67 -3.64 1.25
CA THR A 96 -0.56 -4.56 1.00
C THR A 96 0.17 -4.13 -0.26
N GLY A 97 1.48 -4.12 -0.23
CA GLY A 97 2.29 -3.75 -1.36
C GLY A 97 3.77 -3.73 -1.08
N GLU A 98 4.53 -3.28 -2.04
CA GLU A 98 5.98 -3.15 -1.95
C GLU A 98 6.36 -1.68 -1.83
N LYS A 99 7.15 -1.39 -0.82
CA LYS A 99 7.70 -0.06 -0.61
C LYS A 99 8.89 0.18 -1.53
N ASP A 100 8.84 1.28 -2.25
CA ASP A 100 9.91 1.76 -3.12
C ASP A 100 10.16 3.24 -2.82
N GLY A 101 11.11 3.50 -1.91
CA GLY A 101 11.33 4.86 -1.42
C GLY A 101 10.08 5.43 -0.73
N ALA A 102 9.58 6.55 -1.22
CA ALA A 102 8.38 7.22 -0.70
C ALA A 102 7.09 6.74 -1.39
N THR A 103 7.18 5.75 -2.27
CA THR A 103 6.06 5.20 -3.03
C THR A 103 5.79 3.76 -2.62
N ILE A 104 4.54 3.36 -2.67
CA ILE A 104 4.12 1.96 -2.49
C ILE A 104 3.52 1.45 -3.79
N LYS A 105 4.05 0.33 -4.28
CA LYS A 105 3.41 -0.46 -5.33
C LYS A 105 2.32 -1.30 -4.70
N VAL A 106 1.09 -0.86 -4.81
CA VAL A 106 -0.04 -1.47 -4.09
C VAL A 106 -0.49 -2.74 -4.78
N THR A 107 -0.55 -3.83 -4.03
CA THR A 107 -1.14 -5.08 -4.48
C THR A 107 -2.62 -5.14 -4.15
N SER A 108 -2.99 -4.71 -2.95
CA SER A 108 -4.38 -4.70 -2.51
C SER A 108 -4.65 -3.59 -1.51
N ILE A 109 -5.88 -3.13 -1.48
CA ILE A 109 -6.38 -2.18 -0.50
C ILE A 109 -7.80 -2.58 -0.09
N SER A 110 -8.06 -2.51 1.19
CA SER A 110 -9.38 -2.77 1.77
C SER A 110 -9.71 -1.70 2.79
N ILE A 111 -10.78 -0.97 2.58
CA ILE A 111 -11.27 0.03 3.54
C ILE A 111 -12.06 -0.68 4.63
N GLU A 112 -11.67 -0.42 5.86
CA GLU A 112 -12.25 -1.03 7.06
C GLU A 112 -13.58 -0.41 7.45
#